data_49b92441e4a6b56e62ae822a3a599061
#
_entry.id   49b92441e4a6b56e62ae822a3a599061
#
_cell.length_a   1.000
_cell.length_b   1.000
_cell.length_c   1.000
_cell.angle_alpha   90.00
_cell.angle_beta   90.00
_cell.angle_gamma   90.00
#
_symmetry.space_group_name_H-M   'P 1'
#
loop_
_entity.id
_entity.type
_entity.pdbx_description
1 polymer ?
#
loop_
_entity_poly.entity_id
_entity_poly.type
_entity_poly.pdbx_seq_one_letter_code
_entity_poly.pdbx_strand_id
1 'polypeptide(L)'
;MGNTTFTLRGHDSARVVALAGSFNGWDSQHVLCGRENGAWACRIDLPPGKYLYQFVVDEDWITDPDNPSTEPVNAGVASVVVKR
;
A
#
# COMPACT_ATOMS: atom_id res chain seq x y z
N MET A 1 -3.55 7.63 14.45
CA MET A 1 -4.08 8.41 13.32
C MET A 1 -2.98 8.66 12.32
N GLY A 2 -3.20 8.33 11.06
CA GLY A 2 -2.14 8.41 10.06
C GLY A 2 -2.11 9.75 9.31
N ASN A 3 -0.91 10.22 9.01
CA ASN A 3 -0.74 11.43 8.20
C ASN A 3 -0.69 11.13 6.70
N THR A 4 -0.69 9.86 6.33
CA THR A 4 -0.60 9.43 4.93
C THR A 4 -1.66 8.38 4.68
N THR A 5 -2.44 8.59 3.62
CA THR A 5 -3.54 7.69 3.25
C THR A 5 -3.19 6.98 1.95
N PHE A 6 -3.38 5.67 1.95
CA PHE A 6 -3.23 4.84 0.75
C PHE A 6 -4.61 4.27 0.41
N THR A 7 -5.02 4.43 -0.85
CA THR A 7 -6.34 4.00 -1.29
C THR A 7 -6.21 3.06 -2.49
N LEU A 8 -6.94 1.95 -2.42
CA LEU A 8 -7.00 0.97 -3.51
C LEU A 8 -8.46 0.84 -3.95
N ARG A 9 -8.75 1.23 -5.18
CA ARG A 9 -10.10 1.14 -5.73
C ARG A 9 -10.28 -0.20 -6.43
N GLY A 10 -11.50 -0.68 -6.49
CA GLY A 10 -11.79 -1.99 -7.02
C GLY A 10 -11.58 -3.07 -5.98
N HIS A 11 -11.37 -4.30 -6.43
CA HIS A 11 -11.15 -5.45 -5.55
C HIS A 11 -12.27 -5.63 -4.52
N ASP A 12 -13.52 -5.42 -4.96
CA ASP A 12 -14.67 -5.43 -4.06
C ASP A 12 -14.91 -6.80 -3.44
N SER A 13 -14.44 -7.85 -4.08
CA SER A 13 -14.61 -9.21 -3.57
C SER A 13 -13.44 -9.67 -2.69
N ALA A 14 -12.42 -8.84 -2.52
CA ALA A 14 -11.30 -9.18 -1.67
C ALA A 14 -11.72 -9.28 -0.21
N ARG A 15 -11.12 -10.20 0.53
CA ARG A 15 -11.39 -10.39 1.94
C ARG A 15 -10.46 -9.58 2.81
N VAL A 16 -9.19 -9.50 2.43
CA VAL A 16 -8.16 -8.81 3.19
C VAL A 16 -7.30 -8.03 2.23
N VAL A 17 -7.10 -6.76 2.53
CA VAL A 17 -6.13 -5.94 1.81
C VAL A 17 -5.19 -5.33 2.84
N ALA A 18 -3.90 -5.49 2.60
CA ALA A 18 -2.86 -4.97 3.47
C ALA A 18 -1.91 -4.08 2.69
N LEU A 19 -1.14 -3.30 3.41
CA LEU A 19 -0.10 -2.45 2.83
C LEU A 19 1.24 -2.91 3.37
N ALA A 20 2.16 -3.23 2.46
CA ALA A 20 3.52 -3.63 2.83
C ALA A 20 4.49 -2.71 2.12
N GLY A 21 5.56 -2.34 2.80
CA GLY A 21 6.52 -1.43 2.22
C GLY A 21 7.78 -1.31 3.05
N SER A 22 8.67 -0.45 2.57
CA SER A 22 9.94 -0.22 3.25
C SER A 22 9.78 0.38 4.65
N PHE A 23 8.59 0.93 4.94
CA PHE A 23 8.29 1.53 6.24
C PHE A 23 7.93 0.50 7.32
N ASN A 24 7.63 -0.75 6.95
CA ASN A 24 7.25 -1.78 7.94
C ASN A 24 7.94 -3.11 7.67
N GLY A 25 9.10 -3.10 7.00
CA GLY A 25 9.85 -4.31 6.71
C GLY A 25 9.15 -5.25 5.75
N TRP A 26 8.24 -4.72 4.92
CA TRP A 26 7.48 -5.50 3.94
C TRP A 26 6.58 -6.55 4.60
N ASP A 27 6.10 -6.23 5.80
CA ASP A 27 5.21 -7.12 6.56
C ASP A 27 3.78 -6.98 6.05
N SER A 28 3.26 -8.05 5.44
CA SER A 28 1.91 -8.05 4.88
C SER A 28 0.80 -8.22 5.90
N GLN A 29 1.14 -8.31 7.19
CA GLN A 29 0.15 -8.52 8.25
C GLN A 29 0.12 -7.39 9.28
N HIS A 30 0.87 -6.34 9.07
CA HIS A 30 1.01 -5.26 10.04
C HIS A 30 0.04 -4.10 9.78
N VAL A 31 -0.09 -3.67 8.53
CA VAL A 31 -0.98 -2.55 8.17
C VAL A 31 -2.12 -3.11 7.34
N LEU A 32 -3.28 -3.25 7.97
CA LEU A 32 -4.47 -3.76 7.29
C LEU A 32 -5.36 -2.58 6.88
N CYS A 33 -5.87 -2.65 5.66
CA CYS A 33 -6.76 -1.62 5.12
C CYS A 33 -8.21 -1.96 5.45
N GLY A 34 -9.04 -0.93 5.56
CA GLY A 34 -10.47 -1.09 5.75
C GLY A 34 -11.25 -0.60 4.54
N ARG A 35 -12.51 -0.99 4.45
CA ARG A 35 -13.41 -0.53 3.38
C ARG A 35 -13.94 0.85 3.72
N GLU A 36 -13.81 1.81 2.79
CA GLU A 36 -14.33 3.16 2.94
C GLU A 36 -14.83 3.64 1.58
N ASN A 37 -16.08 4.04 1.53
CA ASN A 37 -16.66 4.67 0.32
C ASN A 37 -16.40 3.87 -0.96
N GLY A 38 -16.52 2.55 -0.88
CA GLY A 38 -16.34 1.68 -2.04
C GLY A 38 -14.89 1.40 -2.41
N ALA A 39 -13.95 1.73 -1.55
CA ALA A 39 -12.53 1.48 -1.78
C ALA A 39 -11.90 0.90 -0.51
N TRP A 40 -10.68 0.39 -0.66
CA TRP A 40 -9.86 -0.02 0.48
C TRP A 40 -8.95 1.15 0.85
N ALA A 41 -8.88 1.48 2.11
CA ALA A 41 -8.05 2.58 2.59
C ALA A 41 -7.29 2.19 3.83
N CYS A 42 -6.03 2.65 3.92
CA CYS A 42 -5.25 2.50 5.13
C CYS A 42 -4.46 3.79 5.36
N ARG A 43 -4.28 4.11 6.63
CA ARG A 43 -3.61 5.35 7.05
C ARG A 43 -2.49 5.01 8.00
N ILE A 44 -1.33 5.58 7.74
CA ILE A 44 -0.16 5.38 8.59
C ILE A 44 0.58 6.69 8.74
N ASP A 45 1.40 6.78 9.78
CA ASP A 45 2.28 7.93 9.99
C ASP A 45 3.63 7.65 9.34
N LEU A 46 4.01 8.51 8.41
CA LEU A 46 5.31 8.41 7.75
C LEU A 46 6.08 9.71 7.95
N PRO A 47 7.30 9.64 8.46
CA PRO A 47 8.21 10.79 8.44
C PRO A 47 8.51 11.22 7.02
N PRO A 48 9.00 12.44 6.80
CA PRO A 48 9.42 12.84 5.46
C PRO A 48 10.44 11.86 4.89
N GLY A 49 10.29 11.52 3.61
CA GLY A 49 11.18 10.59 2.95
C GLY A 49 10.54 9.90 1.77
N LYS A 50 11.31 9.05 1.13
CA LYS A 50 10.87 8.25 0.01
C LYS A 50 10.62 6.81 0.47
N TYR A 51 9.49 6.26 0.10
CA TYR A 51 9.11 4.91 0.49
C TYR A 51 8.65 4.11 -0.71
N LEU A 52 8.90 2.81 -0.66
CA LEU A 52 8.39 1.86 -1.65
C LEU A 52 7.31 1.02 -0.98
N TYR A 53 6.25 0.70 -1.72
CA TYR A 53 5.16 -0.07 -1.15
C TYR A 53 4.44 -0.91 -2.20
N GLN A 54 3.69 -1.89 -1.73
CA GLN A 54 2.75 -2.66 -2.53
C GLN A 54 1.51 -2.92 -1.70
N PHE A 55 0.37 -3.11 -2.38
CA PHE A 55 -0.81 -3.65 -1.73
C PHE A 55 -0.74 -5.18 -1.78
N VAL A 56 -1.25 -5.82 -0.74
CA VAL A 56 -1.36 -7.27 -0.68
C VAL A 56 -2.84 -7.61 -0.60
N VAL A 57 -3.40 -8.10 -1.71
CA VAL A 57 -4.83 -8.37 -1.85
C VAL A 57 -5.03 -9.87 -1.79
N ASP A 58 -5.59 -10.37 -0.69
CA ASP A 58 -5.78 -11.81 -0.48
C ASP A 58 -4.51 -12.60 -0.81
N GLU A 59 -3.36 -12.12 -0.28
CA GLU A 59 -2.03 -12.69 -0.45
C GLU A 59 -1.38 -12.43 -1.81
N ASP A 60 -2.04 -11.73 -2.72
CA ASP A 60 -1.45 -11.33 -4.00
C ASP A 60 -0.83 -9.93 -3.88
N TRP A 61 0.45 -9.83 -4.19
CA TRP A 61 1.19 -8.58 -4.12
C TRP A 61 1.03 -7.81 -5.44
N ILE A 62 0.52 -6.59 -5.35
CA ILE A 62 0.30 -5.76 -6.53
C ILE A 62 0.83 -4.35 -6.30
N THR A 63 1.20 -3.69 -7.40
CA THR A 63 1.50 -2.25 -7.35
C THR A 63 0.18 -1.48 -7.26
N ASP A 64 0.29 -0.21 -6.84
CA ASP A 64 -0.87 0.68 -6.76
C ASP A 64 -1.29 1.06 -8.19
N PRO A 65 -2.48 0.66 -8.65
CA PRO A 65 -2.90 0.95 -10.03
C PRO A 65 -3.13 2.44 -10.31
N ASP A 66 -3.31 3.24 -9.26
CA ASP A 66 -3.52 4.68 -9.41
C ASP A 66 -2.24 5.49 -9.27
N ASN A 67 -1.11 4.82 -9.08
CA ASN A 67 0.18 5.49 -8.90
C ASN A 67 1.15 5.03 -9.99
N PRO A 68 1.48 5.89 -10.97
CA PRO A 68 2.38 5.48 -12.06
C PRO A 68 3.86 5.46 -11.66
N SER A 69 4.21 5.96 -10.48
CA SER A 69 5.61 5.96 -10.03
C SER A 69 5.98 4.60 -9.47
N THR A 70 6.92 3.93 -10.11
CA THR A 70 7.37 2.60 -9.68
C THR A 70 8.89 2.51 -9.73
N GLU A 71 9.43 1.58 -8.94
CA GLU A 71 10.85 1.25 -8.97
C GLU A 71 11.02 -0.26 -8.86
N PRO A 72 12.07 -0.81 -9.46
CA PRO A 72 12.33 -2.25 -9.34
C PRO A 72 12.74 -2.62 -7.92
N VAL A 73 12.25 -3.78 -7.49
CA VAL A 73 12.63 -4.42 -6.24
C VAL A 73 13.05 -5.85 -6.54
N ASN A 74 13.44 -6.62 -5.53
CA ASN A 74 14.05 -7.94 -5.74
C ASN A 74 13.27 -8.87 -6.66
N ALA A 75 11.95 -8.88 -6.59
CA ALA A 75 11.14 -9.83 -7.34
C ALA A 75 10.05 -9.14 -8.17
N GLY A 76 10.31 -7.92 -8.63
CA GLY A 76 9.31 -7.21 -9.44
C GLY A 76 9.45 -5.71 -9.32
N VAL A 77 8.32 -5.03 -9.19
CA VAL A 77 8.27 -3.57 -9.05
C VAL A 77 7.40 -3.18 -7.87
N ALA A 78 7.75 -2.07 -7.25
CA ALA A 78 6.95 -1.49 -6.18
C ALA A 78 6.54 -0.07 -6.53
N SER A 79 5.47 0.39 -5.91
CA SER A 79 5.02 1.77 -6.07
C SER A 79 5.86 2.69 -5.19
N VAL A 80 5.99 3.95 -5.61
CA VAL A 80 6.84 4.93 -4.93
C VAL A 80 5.96 6.03 -4.35
N VAL A 81 6.17 6.35 -3.08
CA VAL A 81 5.54 7.51 -2.45
C VAL A 81 6.62 8.39 -1.81
N VAL A 82 6.48 9.69 -2.00
CA VAL A 82 7.39 10.66 -1.40
C VAL A 82 6.58 11.49 -0.41
N LYS A 83 7.01 11.47 0.86
CA LYS A 83 6.39 12.25 1.92
C LYS A 83 7.25 13.47 2.19
N ARG A 84 6.63 14.63 2.16
CA ARG A 84 7.34 15.91 2.34
C ARG A 84 7.14 16.50 3.72
#